data_8a18467626ef49889ec17a1e88d974a2
#
_entry.id   8a18467626ef49889ec17a1e88d974a2
#
_cell.length_a   1.000
_cell.length_b   1.000
_cell.length_c   1.000
_cell.angle_alpha   90.00
_cell.angle_beta   90.00
_cell.angle_gamma   90.00
#
_symmetry.space_group_name_H-M   'P 1'
#
loop_
_entity.id
_entity.type
_entity.pdbx_description
1 polymer ?
#
loop_
_entity_poly.entity_id
_entity_poly.type
_entity_poly.pdbx_seq_one_letter_code
_entity_poly.pdbx_strand_id
1 'polypeptide(L)'
;VGPVGCGKTTLAKSLGRTIEIPDGQLFLDEIDIKTIKLEELRKNIAIVPQEAFLFTSTISENIGFGDPKASRRLIKESATKAGLNDDINNFPQKFQTIVGERGITLSGGQRQRTALGRALLVNSQIVVLDDALASVDNKTAAKIIDEMRERRNKTILMISHQLSVAATCDRVLVMDKGEIIQEGKHKDLIKEKGLYKQLWERELATSIINN
;
A
#
# COMPACT_ATOMS: atom_id res chain seq x y z
N VAL A 1 -4.66 -9.07 6.78
CA VAL A 1 -4.11 -10.33 6.26
C VAL A 1 -5.21 -11.37 6.10
N GLY A 2 -4.94 -12.51 5.42
CA GLY A 2 -5.88 -13.61 5.24
C GLY A 2 -5.65 -14.36 3.92
N PRO A 3 -6.35 -15.47 3.67
CA PRO A 3 -6.21 -16.29 2.45
C PRO A 3 -6.47 -15.49 1.18
N VAL A 4 -6.03 -16.04 0.05
CA VAL A 4 -6.39 -15.49 -1.28
C VAL A 4 -7.92 -15.59 -1.45
N GLY A 5 -8.53 -14.51 -1.96
CA GLY A 5 -9.98 -14.46 -2.18
C GLY A 5 -10.84 -14.14 -0.96
N CYS A 6 -10.26 -13.89 0.24
CA CYS A 6 -11.05 -13.59 1.44
C CYS A 6 -11.63 -12.15 1.50
N GLY A 7 -11.44 -11.31 0.48
CA GLY A 7 -12.08 -9.99 0.40
C GLY A 7 -11.17 -8.77 0.71
N LYS A 8 -9.86 -8.95 0.93
CA LYS A 8 -8.94 -7.84 1.27
C LYS A 8 -8.94 -6.69 0.26
N THR A 9 -8.75 -7.00 -1.01
CA THR A 9 -8.80 -6.00 -2.10
C THR A 9 -10.19 -5.36 -2.24
N THR A 10 -11.26 -6.11 -1.95
CA THR A 10 -12.62 -5.58 -1.89
C THR A 10 -12.72 -4.50 -0.82
N LEU A 11 -12.20 -4.76 0.39
CA LEU A 11 -12.13 -3.77 1.47
C LEU A 11 -11.34 -2.52 1.05
N ALA A 12 -10.16 -2.68 0.41
CA ALA A 12 -9.39 -1.55 -0.09
C ALA A 12 -10.18 -0.69 -1.10
N LYS A 13 -10.86 -1.34 -2.04
CA LYS A 13 -11.69 -0.68 -3.05
C LYS A 13 -12.92 0.01 -2.44
N SER A 14 -13.49 -0.55 -1.38
CA SER A 14 -14.62 0.02 -0.65
C SER A 14 -14.24 1.36 0.00
N LEU A 15 -13.03 1.48 0.57
CA LEU A 15 -12.55 2.72 1.18
C LEU A 15 -12.49 3.88 0.19
N GLY A 16 -12.11 3.64 -1.07
CA GLY A 16 -12.10 4.65 -2.13
C GLY A 16 -13.45 4.82 -2.83
N ARG A 17 -14.48 4.08 -2.41
CA ARG A 17 -15.78 3.98 -3.11
C ARG A 17 -15.60 3.76 -4.61
N THR A 18 -14.71 2.82 -4.97
CA THR A 18 -14.52 2.35 -6.35
C THR A 18 -15.41 1.14 -6.67
N ILE A 19 -16.03 0.59 -5.65
CA ILE A 19 -17.10 -0.41 -5.72
C ILE A 19 -18.26 0.05 -4.84
N GLU A 20 -19.45 -0.41 -5.14
CA GLU A 20 -20.64 -0.12 -4.35
C GLU A 20 -20.61 -0.94 -3.05
N ILE A 21 -21.01 -0.31 -1.96
CA ILE A 21 -21.14 -0.92 -0.63
C ILE A 21 -22.52 -0.58 -0.06
N PRO A 22 -23.11 -1.46 0.75
CA PRO A 22 -24.33 -1.15 1.47
C PRO A 22 -24.14 0.00 2.48
N ASP A 23 -25.23 0.67 2.84
CA ASP A 23 -25.23 1.73 3.85
C ASP A 23 -24.93 1.15 5.25
N GLY A 24 -24.28 1.92 6.10
CA GLY A 24 -24.02 1.55 7.49
C GLY A 24 -23.01 0.42 7.68
N GLN A 25 -22.17 0.12 6.69
CA GLN A 25 -21.17 -0.95 6.80
C GLN A 25 -19.74 -0.47 6.95
N LEU A 26 -19.43 0.75 6.51
CA LEU A 26 -18.06 1.28 6.57
C LEU A 26 -18.08 2.73 7.03
N PHE A 27 -17.32 3.00 8.08
CA PHE A 27 -17.29 4.30 8.73
C PHE A 27 -15.86 4.84 8.76
N LEU A 28 -15.72 6.16 8.61
CA LEU A 28 -14.51 6.92 8.90
C LEU A 28 -14.83 7.91 10.01
N ASP A 29 -14.14 7.78 11.16
CA ASP A 29 -14.40 8.60 12.34
C ASP A 29 -15.91 8.69 12.68
N GLU A 30 -16.57 7.53 12.75
CA GLU A 30 -18.01 7.36 13.04
C GLU A 30 -18.96 7.88 11.94
N ILE A 31 -18.46 8.44 10.84
CA ILE A 31 -19.26 8.92 9.73
C ILE A 31 -19.35 7.81 8.66
N ASP A 32 -20.58 7.44 8.26
CA ASP A 32 -20.77 6.49 7.16
C ASP A 32 -20.09 7.04 5.90
N ILE A 33 -19.18 6.25 5.33
CA ILE A 33 -18.38 6.64 4.17
C ILE A 33 -19.23 7.03 2.96
N LYS A 34 -20.46 6.52 2.86
CA LYS A 34 -21.40 6.85 1.77
C LYS A 34 -21.97 8.26 1.87
N THR A 35 -22.05 8.82 3.07
CA THR A 35 -22.54 10.19 3.31
C THR A 35 -21.47 11.25 3.02
N ILE A 36 -20.19 10.87 2.98
CA ILE A 36 -19.09 11.78 2.69
C ILE A 36 -19.09 12.11 1.19
N LYS A 37 -18.92 13.38 0.83
CA LYS A 37 -18.77 13.79 -0.58
C LYS A 37 -17.57 13.05 -1.19
N LEU A 38 -17.75 12.46 -2.38
CA LEU A 38 -16.75 11.59 -2.99
C LEU A 38 -15.39 12.30 -3.23
N GLU A 39 -15.44 13.56 -3.61
CA GLU A 39 -14.25 14.40 -3.80
C GLU A 39 -13.47 14.56 -2.49
N GLU A 40 -14.16 14.84 -1.39
CA GLU A 40 -13.57 15.00 -0.07
C GLU A 40 -12.99 13.69 0.46
N LEU A 41 -13.71 12.59 0.29
CA LEU A 41 -13.24 11.26 0.62
C LEU A 41 -11.93 10.94 -0.10
N ARG A 42 -11.91 11.09 -1.43
CA ARG A 42 -10.74 10.75 -2.26
C ARG A 42 -9.56 11.68 -2.08
N LYS A 43 -9.77 12.90 -1.61
CA LYS A 43 -8.70 13.81 -1.21
C LYS A 43 -7.99 13.34 0.05
N ASN A 44 -8.71 12.68 0.95
CA ASN A 44 -8.18 12.21 2.24
C ASN A 44 -7.67 10.77 2.22
N ILE A 45 -7.90 10.02 1.14
CA ILE A 45 -7.47 8.62 1.01
C ILE A 45 -6.61 8.46 -0.24
N ALA A 46 -5.37 8.02 -0.06
CA ALA A 46 -4.50 7.58 -1.15
C ALA A 46 -4.46 6.04 -1.19
N ILE A 47 -4.72 5.45 -2.34
CA ILE A 47 -4.71 4.00 -2.52
C ILE A 47 -3.62 3.62 -3.52
N VAL A 48 -2.73 2.71 -3.12
CA VAL A 48 -1.78 2.03 -4.00
C VAL A 48 -2.33 0.63 -4.27
N PRO A 49 -2.81 0.35 -5.48
CA PRO A 49 -3.38 -0.95 -5.80
C PRO A 49 -2.30 -2.02 -5.98
N GLN A 50 -2.70 -3.28 -5.92
CA GLN A 50 -1.84 -4.44 -6.15
C GLN A 50 -1.15 -4.39 -7.52
N GLU A 51 -1.88 -4.04 -8.56
CA GLU A 51 -1.33 -3.78 -9.89
C GLU A 51 -1.17 -2.26 -10.10
N ALA A 52 0.08 -1.81 -10.07
CA ALA A 52 0.40 -0.41 -10.27
C ALA A 52 0.18 0.01 -11.73
N PHE A 53 -0.75 0.93 -11.96
CA PHE A 53 -0.96 1.56 -13.25
C PHE A 53 -0.09 2.81 -13.39
N LEU A 54 0.67 2.87 -14.48
CA LEU A 54 1.46 4.04 -14.86
C LEU A 54 1.05 4.52 -16.26
N PHE A 55 1.10 5.84 -16.43
CA PHE A 55 0.83 6.49 -17.70
C PHE A 55 2.08 6.44 -18.59
N THR A 56 1.89 6.44 -19.91
CA THR A 56 2.96 6.61 -20.89
C THR A 56 3.46 8.06 -20.84
N SER A 57 4.34 8.30 -19.89
CA SER A 57 4.88 9.62 -19.55
C SER A 57 6.19 9.46 -18.77
N THR A 58 6.82 10.52 -18.32
CA THR A 58 8.04 10.45 -17.52
C THR A 58 7.78 9.90 -16.11
N ILE A 59 8.81 9.40 -15.42
CA ILE A 59 8.73 9.02 -14.01
C ILE A 59 8.27 10.23 -13.16
N SER A 60 8.81 11.41 -13.45
CA SER A 60 8.44 12.66 -12.76
C SER A 60 6.95 12.95 -12.87
N GLU A 61 6.37 12.85 -14.08
CA GLU A 61 4.95 13.10 -14.32
C GLU A 61 4.08 12.01 -13.71
N ASN A 62 4.51 10.75 -13.76
CA ASN A 62 3.81 9.66 -13.11
C ASN A 62 3.69 9.87 -11.59
N ILE A 63 4.74 10.32 -10.93
CA ILE A 63 4.68 10.66 -9.49
C ILE A 63 3.85 11.93 -9.31
N GLY A 64 4.11 12.97 -10.11
CA GLY A 64 3.42 14.26 -10.07
C GLY A 64 1.92 14.20 -10.32
N PHE A 65 1.43 13.11 -10.91
CA PHE A 65 0.00 12.89 -11.11
C PHE A 65 -0.80 12.89 -9.80
N GLY A 66 -0.17 12.57 -8.68
CA GLY A 66 -0.80 12.63 -7.35
C GLY A 66 -1.14 14.05 -6.92
N ASP A 67 -0.29 15.02 -7.27
CA ASP A 67 -0.52 16.45 -7.09
C ASP A 67 0.12 17.23 -8.27
N PRO A 68 -0.67 17.61 -9.29
CA PRO A 68 -0.16 18.33 -10.48
C PRO A 68 0.50 19.69 -10.18
N LYS A 69 0.27 20.25 -8.99
CA LYS A 69 0.88 21.52 -8.54
C LYS A 69 2.15 21.31 -7.72
N ALA A 70 2.54 20.07 -7.47
CA ALA A 70 3.71 19.77 -6.68
C ALA A 70 5.00 20.27 -7.32
N SER A 71 5.87 20.88 -6.52
CA SER A 71 7.19 21.28 -6.97
C SER A 71 8.07 20.06 -7.29
N ARG A 72 9.07 20.26 -8.17
CA ARG A 72 10.08 19.22 -8.46
C ARG A 72 10.77 18.68 -7.19
N ARG A 73 10.93 19.52 -6.17
CA ARG A 73 11.49 19.13 -4.88
C ARG A 73 10.60 18.09 -4.19
N LEU A 74 9.30 18.34 -4.11
CA LEU A 74 8.34 17.42 -3.49
C LEU A 74 8.26 16.09 -4.24
N ILE A 75 8.31 16.11 -5.57
CA ILE A 75 8.35 14.89 -6.40
C ILE A 75 9.61 14.06 -6.07
N LYS A 76 10.77 14.69 -5.97
CA LYS A 76 12.02 14.01 -5.60
C LYS A 76 11.95 13.43 -4.18
N GLU A 77 11.46 14.19 -3.21
CA GLU A 77 11.28 13.72 -1.84
C GLU A 77 10.33 12.51 -1.77
N SER A 78 9.25 12.53 -2.52
CA SER A 78 8.30 11.41 -2.60
C SER A 78 8.92 10.18 -3.26
N ALA A 79 9.72 10.35 -4.31
CA ALA A 79 10.48 9.27 -4.94
C ALA A 79 11.48 8.65 -3.95
N THR A 80 12.19 9.47 -3.18
CA THR A 80 13.12 9.03 -2.13
C THR A 80 12.41 8.16 -1.09
N LYS A 81 11.28 8.65 -0.57
CA LYS A 81 10.47 7.93 0.41
C LYS A 81 9.88 6.64 -0.12
N ALA A 82 9.63 6.55 -1.42
CA ALA A 82 9.21 5.34 -2.10
C ALA A 82 10.37 4.38 -2.44
N GLY A 83 11.62 4.69 -2.08
CA GLY A 83 12.78 3.85 -2.35
C GLY A 83 13.23 3.82 -3.81
N LEU A 84 12.94 4.87 -4.60
CA LEU A 84 13.28 4.94 -6.02
C LEU A 84 14.64 5.57 -6.35
N ASN A 85 15.37 6.10 -5.38
CA ASN A 85 16.59 6.88 -5.64
C ASN A 85 17.62 6.12 -6.46
N ASP A 86 17.93 4.88 -6.07
CA ASP A 86 18.95 4.09 -6.73
C ASP A 86 18.51 3.74 -8.15
N ASP A 87 17.25 3.39 -8.35
CA ASP A 87 16.70 3.12 -9.69
C ASP A 87 16.81 4.36 -10.59
N ILE A 88 16.35 5.52 -10.09
CA ILE A 88 16.36 6.77 -10.85
C ILE A 88 17.78 7.20 -11.20
N ASN A 89 18.74 7.03 -10.29
CA ASN A 89 20.14 7.36 -10.54
C ASN A 89 20.76 6.50 -11.65
N ASN A 90 20.32 5.25 -11.79
CA ASN A 90 20.77 4.31 -12.79
C ASN A 90 20.11 4.50 -14.16
N PHE A 91 19.00 5.24 -14.26
CA PHE A 91 18.37 5.51 -15.55
C PHE A 91 19.13 6.62 -16.29
N PRO A 92 19.39 6.48 -17.62
CA PRO A 92 20.09 7.51 -18.39
C PRO A 92 19.44 8.89 -18.33
N GLN A 93 18.10 8.93 -18.35
CA GLN A 93 17.32 10.19 -18.30
C GLN A 93 16.76 10.49 -16.91
N LYS A 94 17.15 9.72 -15.88
CA LYS A 94 16.75 9.92 -14.48
C LYS A 94 15.22 10.08 -14.37
N PHE A 95 14.76 11.16 -13.75
CA PHE A 95 13.34 11.50 -13.61
C PHE A 95 12.61 11.73 -14.95
N GLN A 96 13.34 12.03 -16.01
CA GLN A 96 12.79 12.24 -17.36
C GLN A 96 12.70 10.94 -18.17
N THR A 97 13.08 9.80 -17.58
CA THR A 97 12.91 8.49 -18.19
C THR A 97 11.44 8.27 -18.51
N ILE A 98 11.14 8.00 -19.78
CA ILE A 98 9.79 7.71 -20.26
C ILE A 98 9.41 6.30 -19.85
N VAL A 99 8.30 6.21 -19.16
CA VAL A 99 7.64 4.94 -18.83
C VAL A 99 6.80 4.55 -20.05
N GLY A 100 7.08 3.39 -20.64
CA GLY A 100 6.31 2.88 -21.76
C GLY A 100 4.88 2.52 -21.38
N GLU A 101 4.11 2.04 -22.35
CA GLU A 101 2.71 1.66 -22.14
C GLU A 101 2.57 0.75 -20.92
N ARG A 102 1.70 1.14 -19.98
CA ARG A 102 1.47 0.46 -18.69
C ARG A 102 2.74 0.18 -17.86
N GLY A 103 3.81 0.95 -18.09
CA GLY A 103 5.05 0.79 -17.33
C GLY A 103 5.97 -0.35 -17.81
N ILE A 104 5.82 -0.82 -19.05
CA ILE A 104 6.55 -1.99 -19.57
C ILE A 104 8.09 -1.85 -19.52
N THR A 105 8.60 -0.61 -19.48
CA THR A 105 10.03 -0.31 -19.38
C THR A 105 10.60 -0.42 -17.97
N LEU A 106 9.74 -0.56 -16.96
CA LEU A 106 10.12 -0.67 -15.55
C LEU A 106 9.93 -2.11 -15.05
N SER A 107 10.76 -2.54 -14.11
CA SER A 107 10.53 -3.77 -13.37
C SER A 107 9.23 -3.68 -12.52
N GLY A 108 8.70 -4.82 -12.07
CA GLY A 108 7.52 -4.84 -11.19
C GLY A 108 7.70 -3.97 -9.95
N GLY A 109 8.85 -4.11 -9.26
CA GLY A 109 9.18 -3.30 -8.09
C GLY A 109 9.32 -1.81 -8.39
N GLN A 110 9.92 -1.43 -9.53
CA GLN A 110 10.03 -0.03 -9.96
C GLN A 110 8.67 0.59 -10.25
N ARG A 111 7.77 -0.17 -10.92
CA ARG A 111 6.39 0.27 -11.15
C ARG A 111 5.67 0.52 -9.83
N GLN A 112 5.77 -0.43 -8.91
CA GLN A 112 5.11 -0.36 -7.61
C GLN A 112 5.62 0.82 -6.77
N ARG A 113 6.96 1.01 -6.72
CA ARG A 113 7.55 2.15 -6.03
C ARG A 113 7.19 3.49 -6.68
N THR A 114 7.03 3.55 -8.02
CA THR A 114 6.58 4.76 -8.71
C THR A 114 5.13 5.11 -8.32
N ALA A 115 4.24 4.12 -8.27
CA ALA A 115 2.86 4.31 -7.79
C ALA A 115 2.82 4.69 -6.31
N LEU A 116 3.69 4.13 -5.49
CA LEU A 116 3.85 4.51 -4.09
C LEU A 116 4.33 5.96 -3.96
N GLY A 117 5.31 6.39 -4.76
CA GLY A 117 5.76 7.79 -4.80
C GLY A 117 4.62 8.75 -5.12
N ARG A 118 3.74 8.38 -6.07
CA ARG A 118 2.51 9.13 -6.38
C ARG A 118 1.59 9.25 -5.15
N ALA A 119 1.36 8.17 -4.43
CA ALA A 119 0.51 8.17 -3.25
C ALA A 119 1.13 8.96 -2.08
N LEU A 120 2.45 8.87 -1.92
CA LEU A 120 3.18 9.61 -0.88
C LEU A 120 3.29 11.11 -1.16
N LEU A 121 3.16 11.53 -2.42
CA LEU A 121 3.12 12.94 -2.80
C LEU A 121 1.82 13.60 -2.31
N VAL A 122 0.71 12.87 -2.38
CA VAL A 122 -0.57 13.35 -1.86
C VAL A 122 -0.51 13.41 -0.33
N ASN A 123 -0.89 14.54 0.25
CA ASN A 123 -0.94 14.69 1.71
C ASN A 123 -2.25 14.13 2.30
N SER A 124 -2.59 12.88 1.95
CA SER A 124 -3.77 12.18 2.45
C SER A 124 -3.63 11.81 3.93
N GLN A 125 -4.76 11.75 4.65
CA GLN A 125 -4.80 11.30 6.04
C GLN A 125 -4.75 9.76 6.15
N ILE A 126 -5.24 9.07 5.12
CA ILE A 126 -5.30 7.62 5.07
C ILE A 126 -4.52 7.15 3.84
N VAL A 127 -3.62 6.20 4.03
CA VAL A 127 -2.90 5.52 2.94
C VAL A 127 -3.25 4.04 2.96
N VAL A 128 -3.75 3.54 1.85
CA VAL A 128 -4.10 2.13 1.67
C VAL A 128 -3.09 1.50 0.71
N LEU A 129 -2.41 0.46 1.16
CA LEU A 129 -1.46 -0.32 0.38
C LEU A 129 -2.06 -1.71 0.14
N ASP A 130 -2.53 -1.98 -1.07
CA ASP A 130 -3.07 -3.28 -1.45
C ASP A 130 -1.94 -4.12 -2.06
N ASP A 131 -1.28 -4.92 -1.24
CA ASP A 131 -0.13 -5.77 -1.56
C ASP A 131 1.01 -5.01 -2.28
N ALA A 132 1.09 -3.71 -2.01
CA ALA A 132 1.91 -2.75 -2.75
C ALA A 132 3.42 -2.92 -2.53
N LEU A 133 3.84 -3.72 -1.57
CA LEU A 133 5.24 -4.00 -1.26
C LEU A 133 5.68 -5.41 -1.66
N ALA A 134 4.79 -6.24 -2.24
CA ALA A 134 5.09 -7.63 -2.57
C ALA A 134 6.25 -7.81 -3.57
N SER A 135 6.44 -6.83 -4.47
CA SER A 135 7.52 -6.83 -5.47
C SER A 135 8.76 -6.03 -5.04
N VAL A 136 8.81 -5.64 -3.76
CA VAL A 136 9.91 -4.85 -3.17
C VAL A 136 10.70 -5.76 -2.24
N ASP A 137 12.02 -5.68 -2.30
CA ASP A 137 12.87 -6.44 -1.37
C ASP A 137 12.62 -6.05 0.09
N ASN A 138 12.83 -6.97 1.01
CA ASN A 138 12.51 -6.80 2.44
C ASN A 138 13.18 -5.58 3.08
N LYS A 139 14.42 -5.26 2.68
CA LYS A 139 15.19 -4.13 3.24
C LYS A 139 14.58 -2.79 2.79
N THR A 140 14.23 -2.69 1.51
CA THR A 140 13.56 -1.50 0.95
C THR A 140 12.14 -1.36 1.50
N ALA A 141 11.39 -2.47 1.61
CA ALA A 141 10.05 -2.46 2.19
C ALA A 141 10.06 -1.96 3.64
N ALA A 142 11.00 -2.44 4.47
CA ALA A 142 11.15 -1.98 5.85
C ALA A 142 11.41 -0.46 5.92
N LYS A 143 12.34 0.07 5.11
CA LYS A 143 12.61 1.51 5.05
C LYS A 143 11.39 2.33 4.66
N ILE A 144 10.62 1.87 3.67
CA ILE A 144 9.40 2.53 3.22
C ILE A 144 8.37 2.58 4.37
N ILE A 145 8.20 1.47 5.09
CA ILE A 145 7.28 1.38 6.23
C ILE A 145 7.71 2.34 7.34
N ASP A 146 8.99 2.40 7.67
CA ASP A 146 9.53 3.30 8.70
C ASP A 146 9.33 4.78 8.31
N GLU A 147 9.63 5.16 7.08
CA GLU A 147 9.38 6.50 6.54
C GLU A 147 7.89 6.90 6.60
N MET A 148 7.00 5.93 6.37
CA MET A 148 5.57 6.17 6.47
C MET A 148 5.12 6.34 7.92
N ARG A 149 5.72 5.63 8.89
CA ARG A 149 5.42 5.72 10.32
C ARG A 149 5.86 7.05 10.95
N GLU A 150 6.95 7.63 10.47
CA GLU A 150 7.41 8.95 10.93
C GLU A 150 6.39 10.06 10.66
N ARG A 151 5.45 9.83 9.76
CA ARG A 151 4.34 10.74 9.47
C ARG A 151 3.26 10.61 10.55
N ARG A 152 3.47 11.27 11.69
CA ARG A 152 2.50 11.34 12.78
C ARG A 152 1.12 11.79 12.26
N ASN A 153 0.05 11.23 12.82
CA ASN A 153 -1.36 11.50 12.50
C ASN A 153 -1.85 10.97 11.15
N LYS A 154 -1.28 9.88 10.62
CA LYS A 154 -1.81 9.19 9.44
C LYS A 154 -2.21 7.76 9.77
N THR A 155 -3.31 7.33 9.19
CA THR A 155 -3.72 5.92 9.21
C THR A 155 -3.14 5.21 8.00
N ILE A 156 -2.40 4.13 8.23
CA ILE A 156 -1.84 3.30 7.16
C ILE A 156 -2.52 1.94 7.23
N LEU A 157 -3.29 1.60 6.21
CA LEU A 157 -3.88 0.28 6.04
C LEU A 157 -3.05 -0.51 5.05
N MET A 158 -2.38 -1.57 5.53
CA MET A 158 -1.59 -2.46 4.69
C MET A 158 -2.31 -3.80 4.51
N ILE A 159 -2.64 -4.13 3.27
CA ILE A 159 -3.04 -5.46 2.86
C ILE A 159 -1.78 -6.17 2.41
N SER A 160 -1.46 -7.30 3.02
CA SER A 160 -0.28 -8.08 2.67
C SER A 160 -0.54 -9.57 2.82
N HIS A 161 0.10 -10.33 1.96
CA HIS A 161 0.25 -11.77 2.10
C HIS A 161 1.46 -12.15 2.95
N GLN A 162 2.40 -11.22 3.17
CA GLN A 162 3.59 -11.40 3.99
C GLN A 162 3.27 -11.06 5.45
N LEU A 163 3.26 -12.06 6.31
CA LEU A 163 2.96 -11.86 7.73
C LEU A 163 4.11 -11.18 8.48
N SER A 164 5.32 -11.28 7.98
CA SER A 164 6.47 -10.50 8.45
C SER A 164 6.20 -8.99 8.40
N VAL A 165 5.51 -8.50 7.37
CA VAL A 165 5.03 -7.10 7.27
C VAL A 165 3.94 -6.85 8.30
N ALA A 166 2.95 -7.74 8.42
CA ALA A 166 1.86 -7.60 9.39
C ALA A 166 2.37 -7.58 10.84
N ALA A 167 3.43 -8.34 11.14
CA ALA A 167 4.05 -8.37 12.46
C ALA A 167 4.61 -7.01 12.91
N THR A 168 4.89 -6.11 11.98
CA THR A 168 5.37 -4.76 12.28
C THR A 168 4.23 -3.76 12.53
N CYS A 169 2.98 -4.10 12.26
CA CYS A 169 1.83 -3.20 12.41
C CYS A 169 1.38 -3.08 13.87
N ASP A 170 0.76 -1.94 14.20
CA ASP A 170 0.19 -1.70 15.53
C ASP A 170 -1.00 -2.63 15.82
N ARG A 171 -1.74 -2.99 14.78
CA ARG A 171 -2.94 -3.81 14.82
C ARG A 171 -3.04 -4.67 13.56
N VAL A 172 -3.42 -5.91 13.71
CA VAL A 172 -3.62 -6.86 12.61
C VAL A 172 -5.09 -7.26 12.57
N LEU A 173 -5.70 -7.19 11.40
CA LEU A 173 -7.02 -7.73 11.11
C LEU A 173 -6.85 -8.98 10.25
N VAL A 174 -7.45 -10.09 10.66
CA VAL A 174 -7.43 -11.35 9.94
C VAL A 174 -8.78 -11.57 9.28
N MET A 175 -8.78 -11.63 7.96
CA MET A 175 -10.00 -11.83 7.18
C MET A 175 -10.10 -13.25 6.64
N ASP A 176 -11.29 -13.79 6.70
CA ASP A 176 -11.69 -15.01 6.01
C ASP A 176 -13.13 -14.87 5.49
N LYS A 177 -13.37 -15.32 4.26
CA LYS A 177 -14.71 -15.34 3.61
C LYS A 177 -15.49 -14.02 3.71
N GLY A 178 -14.80 -12.88 3.65
CA GLY A 178 -15.42 -11.55 3.71
C GLY A 178 -15.61 -10.98 5.12
N GLU A 179 -15.24 -11.73 6.16
CA GLU A 179 -15.41 -11.32 7.55
C GLU A 179 -14.06 -11.14 8.24
N ILE A 180 -14.01 -10.26 9.25
CA ILE A 180 -12.87 -10.13 10.16
C ILE A 180 -13.08 -11.15 11.29
N ILE A 181 -12.28 -12.21 11.30
CA ILE A 181 -12.43 -13.32 12.25
C ILE A 181 -11.47 -13.26 13.43
N GLN A 182 -10.39 -12.52 13.33
CA GLN A 182 -9.45 -12.25 14.42
C GLN A 182 -8.91 -10.83 14.30
N GLU A 183 -8.60 -10.22 15.43
CA GLU A 183 -8.04 -8.90 15.52
C GLU A 183 -7.14 -8.79 16.75
N GLY A 184 -5.97 -8.15 16.61
CA GLY A 184 -5.06 -7.96 17.73
C GLY A 184 -3.67 -7.54 17.30
N LYS A 185 -2.74 -7.53 18.25
CA LYS A 185 -1.31 -7.36 17.96
C LYS A 185 -0.70 -8.70 17.53
N HIS A 186 0.30 -8.65 16.66
CA HIS A 186 1.03 -9.85 16.24
C HIS A 186 1.42 -10.77 17.41
N LYS A 187 2.04 -10.20 18.46
CA LYS A 187 2.52 -10.94 19.64
C LYS A 187 1.43 -11.69 20.40
N ASP A 188 0.19 -11.26 20.29
CA ASP A 188 -0.95 -11.87 20.97
C ASP A 188 -1.59 -12.92 20.04
N LEU A 189 -1.79 -12.59 18.77
CA LEU A 189 -2.39 -13.46 17.77
C LEU A 189 -1.57 -14.74 17.49
N ILE A 190 -0.24 -14.71 17.62
CA ILE A 190 0.59 -15.91 17.46
C ILE A 190 0.44 -16.91 18.62
N LYS A 191 -0.03 -16.46 19.79
CA LYS A 191 -0.27 -17.32 20.97
C LYS A 191 -1.65 -17.94 20.95
N GLU A 192 -2.60 -17.28 20.31
CA GLU A 192 -3.98 -17.74 20.20
C GLU A 192 -4.13 -18.83 19.14
N LYS A 193 -5.05 -19.78 19.38
CA LYS A 193 -5.46 -20.73 18.35
C LYS A 193 -6.30 -19.99 17.32
N GLY A 194 -5.89 -20.01 16.05
CA GLY A 194 -6.65 -19.36 14.99
C GLY A 194 -5.92 -19.32 13.66
N LEU A 195 -6.55 -18.69 12.69
CA LEU A 195 -6.04 -18.62 11.31
C LEU A 195 -4.71 -17.87 11.25
N TYR A 196 -4.54 -16.78 12.03
CA TYR A 196 -3.30 -16.01 12.02
C TYR A 196 -2.08 -16.87 12.37
N LYS A 197 -2.19 -17.66 13.44
CA LYS A 197 -1.11 -18.56 13.87
C LYS A 197 -0.78 -19.59 12.81
N GLN A 198 -1.80 -20.21 12.19
CA GLN A 198 -1.59 -21.19 11.12
C GLN A 198 -0.87 -20.58 9.90
N LEU A 199 -1.25 -19.37 9.51
CA LEU A 199 -0.61 -18.66 8.42
C LEU A 199 0.84 -18.31 8.76
N TRP A 200 1.11 -17.85 9.99
CA TRP A 200 2.44 -17.53 10.49
C TRP A 200 3.37 -18.74 10.49
N GLU A 201 2.91 -19.86 11.06
CA GLU A 201 3.68 -21.12 11.10
C GLU A 201 4.01 -21.63 9.68
N ARG A 202 3.08 -21.47 8.73
CA ARG A 202 3.29 -21.83 7.33
C ARG A 202 4.34 -20.91 6.65
N GLU A 203 4.31 -19.59 6.89
CA GLU A 203 5.30 -18.66 6.35
C GLU A 203 6.70 -18.98 6.90
N LEU A 204 6.82 -19.25 8.20
CA LEU A 204 8.08 -19.66 8.81
C LEU A 204 8.62 -20.96 8.19
N ALA A 205 7.78 -21.97 8.02
CA ALA A 205 8.19 -23.24 7.41
C ALA A 205 8.70 -23.04 5.97
N THR A 206 8.04 -22.18 5.19
CA THR A 206 8.46 -21.85 3.82
C THR A 206 9.79 -21.08 3.80
N SER A 207 10.01 -20.18 4.75
CA SER A 207 11.27 -19.41 4.83
C SER A 207 12.49 -20.28 5.19
N ILE A 208 12.30 -21.35 5.96
CA ILE A 208 13.37 -22.30 6.33
C ILE A 208 13.79 -23.16 5.12
N ILE A 209 12.84 -23.50 4.24
CA ILE A 209 13.11 -24.35 3.07
C ILE A 209 13.85 -23.56 1.97
N ASN A 210 13.67 -22.25 1.91
CA ASN A 210 14.24 -21.39 0.85
C ASN A 210 15.60 -20.75 1.23
N ASN A 211 16.12 -21.01 2.42
CA ASN A 211 17.49 -20.69 2.89
C ASN A 211 18.38 -21.91 2.92
#